data_86a205b61916cd21b57a3abf630d2e18
#
_entry.id   86a205b61916cd21b57a3abf630d2e18
#
_cell.length_a   1.000
_cell.length_b   1.000
_cell.length_c   1.000
_cell.angle_alpha   90.00
_cell.angle_beta   90.00
_cell.angle_gamma   90.00
#
_symmetry.space_group_name_H-M   'P 1'
#
loop_
_entity.id
_entity.type
_entity.pdbx_description
1 polymer ?
#
loop_
_entity_poly.entity_id
_entity_poly.type
_entity_poly.pdbx_seq_one_letter_code
_entity_poly.pdbx_strand_id
1 'polypeptide(L)'
;MQGQTTRIISQAIRFIEDNLNEKLELEKIAATLHYSKFYLHRMFTKTVGLTIHEYTQRRQLTEAAKLLVFSEKPIVEIALNSGYNSQQAFTGIFKAMYKTTPAEFREAGKFYPLQLEIRLQEEVVKMEFTKNDIQFTTTSDIDDWMELVSLTIDGYPCLNETEYLENLRQCITEKRALILRDDDMAIGIMAFSAGTGRIDFMAVHPQYRNLGIAKAFLDKLIDELLKGQEISITTFRAGDKADTGYRDELYRLGFVERELLVEFDYPTQRFVL
;
A
#
# COMPACT_ATOMS: atom_id res chain seq x y z
N MET A 1 -16.54 19.42 7.97
CA MET A 1 -16.14 18.32 8.91
C MET A 1 -14.98 17.49 8.36
N GLN A 2 -14.90 17.22 7.06
CA GLN A 2 -13.87 16.36 6.46
C GLN A 2 -12.46 17.00 6.55
N GLY A 3 -12.29 18.26 6.16
CA GLY A 3 -10.99 18.95 6.26
C GLY A 3 -10.43 19.01 7.69
N GLN A 4 -11.28 19.15 8.71
CA GLN A 4 -10.83 19.09 10.11
C GLN A 4 -10.32 17.69 10.49
N THR A 5 -11.00 16.62 10.01
CA THR A 5 -10.55 15.24 10.24
C THR A 5 -9.22 14.99 9.58
N THR A 6 -9.06 15.35 8.32
CA THR A 6 -7.81 15.20 7.56
C THR A 6 -6.66 15.92 8.26
N ARG A 7 -6.89 17.15 8.73
CA ARG A 7 -5.88 17.91 9.47
C ARG A 7 -5.43 17.21 10.76
N ILE A 8 -6.38 16.65 11.54
CA ILE A 8 -6.07 15.87 12.75
C ILE A 8 -5.22 14.66 12.41
N ILE A 9 -5.59 13.92 11.35
CA ILE A 9 -4.88 12.71 10.96
C ILE A 9 -3.49 13.04 10.40
N SER A 10 -3.35 14.12 9.61
CA SER A 10 -2.03 14.62 9.17
C SER A 10 -1.13 15.00 10.34
N GLN A 11 -1.68 15.58 11.40
CA GLN A 11 -0.92 15.86 12.63
C GLN A 11 -0.49 14.56 13.33
N ALA A 12 -1.37 13.55 13.36
CA ALA A 12 -1.03 12.24 13.93
C ALA A 12 0.08 11.54 13.14
N ILE A 13 0.00 11.56 11.81
CA ILE A 13 1.04 11.02 10.93
C ILE A 13 2.37 11.74 11.20
N ARG A 14 2.38 13.07 11.17
CA ARG A 14 3.60 13.85 11.44
C ARG A 14 4.19 13.51 12.81
N PHE A 15 3.38 13.44 13.85
CA PHE A 15 3.85 13.05 15.18
C PHE A 15 4.49 11.66 15.19
N ILE A 16 3.90 10.68 14.46
CA ILE A 16 4.46 9.34 14.33
C ILE A 16 5.81 9.40 13.60
N GLU A 17 5.88 10.09 12.45
CA GLU A 17 7.10 10.20 11.64
C GLU A 17 8.26 10.84 12.43
N ASP A 18 7.97 11.87 13.21
CA ASP A 18 8.96 12.56 14.06
C ASP A 18 9.48 11.69 15.21
N ASN A 19 8.78 10.58 15.55
CA ASN A 19 9.09 9.75 16.72
C ASN A 19 9.24 8.25 16.40
N LEU A 20 9.57 7.88 15.15
CA LEU A 20 9.71 6.47 14.73
C LEU A 20 10.81 5.70 15.47
N ASN A 21 11.74 6.39 16.12
CA ASN A 21 12.81 5.81 16.92
C ASN A 21 12.40 5.40 18.34
N GLU A 22 11.14 5.63 18.71
CA GLU A 22 10.60 5.32 20.04
C GLU A 22 9.47 4.28 19.95
N LYS A 23 9.19 3.63 21.08
CA LYS A 23 7.95 2.88 21.24
C LYS A 23 6.77 3.84 21.33
N LEU A 24 5.96 3.89 20.29
CA LEU A 24 4.77 4.72 20.21
C LEU A 24 3.53 3.96 20.64
N GLU A 25 2.86 4.47 21.66
CA GLU A 25 1.56 3.97 22.12
C GLU A 25 0.44 4.93 21.74
N LEU A 26 -0.72 4.38 21.36
CA LEU A 26 -1.89 5.17 20.96
C LEU A 26 -2.27 6.24 22.00
N GLU A 27 -2.15 5.90 23.28
CA GLU A 27 -2.42 6.80 24.41
C GLU A 27 -1.53 8.04 24.37
N LYS A 28 -0.22 7.87 24.11
CA LYS A 28 0.75 8.98 24.02
C LYS A 28 0.38 9.91 22.87
N ILE A 29 0.10 9.35 21.67
CA ILE A 29 -0.27 10.12 20.48
C ILE A 29 -1.57 10.90 20.73
N ALA A 30 -2.59 10.23 21.25
CA ALA A 30 -3.90 10.81 21.51
C ALA A 30 -3.81 11.96 22.56
N ALA A 31 -3.06 11.76 23.63
CA ALA A 31 -2.83 12.77 24.66
C ALA A 31 -2.12 14.01 24.11
N THR A 32 -1.07 13.82 23.30
CA THR A 32 -0.32 14.93 22.68
C THR A 32 -1.19 15.76 21.75
N LEU A 33 -2.10 15.11 21.01
CA LEU A 33 -3.01 15.78 20.09
C LEU A 33 -4.29 16.29 20.77
N HIS A 34 -4.46 16.08 22.09
CA HIS A 34 -5.64 16.44 22.86
C HIS A 34 -6.97 15.79 22.39
N TYR A 35 -6.88 14.54 21.92
CA TYR A 35 -8.07 13.75 21.51
C TYR A 35 -8.21 12.49 22.37
N SER A 36 -9.42 11.95 22.44
CA SER A 36 -9.60 10.61 23.01
C SER A 36 -9.00 9.54 22.12
N LYS A 37 -8.38 8.51 22.70
CA LYS A 37 -7.77 7.42 21.95
C LYS A 37 -8.75 6.70 21.01
N PHE A 38 -10.01 6.52 21.45
CA PHE A 38 -11.03 5.87 20.64
C PHE A 38 -11.44 6.70 19.42
N TYR A 39 -11.53 8.02 19.60
CA TYR A 39 -11.82 8.93 18.50
C TYR A 39 -10.68 8.94 17.49
N LEU A 40 -9.43 9.13 17.95
CA LEU A 40 -8.26 9.18 17.09
C LEU A 40 -8.07 7.85 16.33
N HIS A 41 -8.17 6.70 17.02
CA HIS A 41 -8.04 5.39 16.41
C HIS A 41 -9.07 5.19 15.29
N ARG A 42 -10.35 5.44 15.56
CA ARG A 42 -11.43 5.29 14.57
C ARG A 42 -11.24 6.19 13.36
N MET A 43 -10.87 7.47 13.59
CA MET A 43 -10.69 8.42 12.50
C MET A 43 -9.45 8.09 11.67
N PHE A 44 -8.36 7.73 12.32
CA PHE A 44 -7.13 7.31 11.63
C PHE A 44 -7.38 6.08 10.75
N THR A 45 -7.95 5.02 11.31
CA THR A 45 -8.25 3.78 10.56
C THR A 45 -9.20 4.04 9.40
N LYS A 46 -10.22 4.90 9.59
CA LYS A 46 -11.14 5.26 8.51
C LYS A 46 -10.46 6.02 7.38
N THR A 47 -9.50 6.90 7.70
CA THR A 47 -8.85 7.78 6.72
C THR A 47 -7.64 7.11 6.04
N VAL A 48 -6.84 6.35 6.81
CA VAL A 48 -5.58 5.76 6.34
C VAL A 48 -5.77 4.32 5.86
N GLY A 49 -6.82 3.63 6.35
CA GLY A 49 -7.04 2.21 6.07
C GLY A 49 -6.23 1.26 6.94
N LEU A 50 -5.34 1.79 7.79
CA LEU A 50 -4.51 1.07 8.76
C LEU A 50 -4.82 1.56 10.16
N THR A 51 -4.66 0.71 11.16
CA THR A 51 -4.61 1.19 12.54
C THR A 51 -3.35 2.02 12.77
N ILE A 52 -3.34 2.87 13.79
CA ILE A 52 -2.14 3.64 14.17
C ILE A 52 -0.97 2.69 14.47
N HIS A 53 -1.24 1.55 15.13
CA HIS A 53 -0.22 0.57 15.45
C HIS A 53 0.39 -0.07 14.18
N GLU A 54 -0.43 -0.51 13.24
CA GLU A 54 0.01 -1.09 11.97
C GLU A 54 0.82 -0.08 11.15
N TYR A 55 0.33 1.15 11.03
CA TYR A 55 1.05 2.22 10.33
C TYR A 55 2.42 2.46 10.96
N THR A 56 2.47 2.69 12.28
CA THR A 56 3.72 2.92 13.02
C THR A 56 4.69 1.77 12.86
N GLN A 57 4.24 0.54 13.04
CA GLN A 57 5.08 -0.65 12.91
C GLN A 57 5.67 -0.80 11.51
N ARG A 58 4.88 -0.57 10.46
CA ARG A 58 5.34 -0.63 9.07
C ARG A 58 6.37 0.45 8.77
N ARG A 59 6.14 1.68 9.26
CA ARG A 59 7.08 2.78 9.11
C ARG A 59 8.40 2.51 9.83
N GLN A 60 8.35 2.05 11.08
CA GLN A 60 9.53 1.65 11.85
C GLN A 60 10.33 0.54 11.16
N LEU A 61 9.65 -0.47 10.63
CA LEU A 61 10.31 -1.55 9.89
C LEU A 61 10.90 -1.05 8.56
N THR A 62 10.26 -0.10 7.88
CA THR A 62 10.80 0.52 6.66
C THR A 62 12.09 1.29 6.96
N GLU A 63 12.13 2.10 8.02
CA GLU A 63 13.36 2.81 8.40
C GLU A 63 14.46 1.85 8.89
N ALA A 64 14.08 0.79 9.62
CA ALA A 64 15.02 -0.26 9.99
C ALA A 64 15.61 -0.98 8.76
N ALA A 65 14.79 -1.31 7.77
CA ALA A 65 15.22 -1.93 6.51
C ALA A 65 16.20 -1.03 5.75
N LYS A 66 15.94 0.28 5.73
CA LYS A 66 16.85 1.29 5.17
C LYS A 66 18.21 1.29 5.89
N LEU A 67 18.20 1.25 7.23
CA LEU A 67 19.44 1.17 8.01
C LEU A 67 20.19 -0.15 7.80
N LEU A 68 19.48 -1.27 7.62
CA LEU A 68 20.09 -2.56 7.33
C LEU A 68 20.91 -2.53 6.03
N VAL A 69 20.38 -1.88 4.99
CA VAL A 69 21.02 -1.86 3.66
C VAL A 69 22.09 -0.77 3.55
N PHE A 70 21.82 0.42 4.12
CA PHE A 70 22.65 1.61 3.88
C PHE A 70 23.56 1.98 5.07
N SER A 71 23.64 1.15 6.13
CA SER A 71 24.55 1.38 7.25
C SER A 71 25.16 0.09 7.79
N GLU A 72 26.30 0.24 8.47
CA GLU A 72 27.00 -0.85 9.16
C GLU A 72 26.55 -1.01 10.63
N LYS A 73 25.48 -0.37 11.06
CA LYS A 73 25.00 -0.44 12.44
C LYS A 73 24.69 -1.87 12.85
N PRO A 74 25.06 -2.31 14.07
CA PRO A 74 24.65 -3.61 14.59
C PRO A 74 23.12 -3.79 14.56
N ILE A 75 22.66 -5.00 14.22
CA ILE A 75 21.20 -5.29 14.13
C ILE A 75 20.50 -5.02 15.48
N VAL A 76 21.17 -5.26 16.59
CA VAL A 76 20.64 -4.94 17.92
C VAL A 76 20.41 -3.43 18.12
N GLU A 77 21.32 -2.60 17.63
CA GLU A 77 21.16 -1.14 17.69
C GLU A 77 20.00 -0.67 16.80
N ILE A 78 19.90 -1.22 15.59
CA ILE A 78 18.78 -0.93 14.69
C ILE A 78 17.45 -1.32 15.37
N ALA A 79 17.38 -2.50 15.98
CA ALA A 79 16.18 -2.96 16.67
C ALA A 79 15.76 -1.98 17.79
N LEU A 80 16.68 -1.57 18.63
CA LEU A 80 16.42 -0.62 19.74
C LEU A 80 15.99 0.76 19.22
N ASN A 81 16.66 1.27 18.18
CA ASN A 81 16.32 2.55 17.53
C ASN A 81 15.01 2.51 16.72
N SER A 82 14.45 1.32 16.52
CA SER A 82 13.15 1.14 15.87
C SER A 82 12.01 0.83 16.85
N GLY A 83 12.23 1.14 18.15
CA GLY A 83 11.22 1.01 19.19
C GLY A 83 11.01 -0.41 19.73
N TYR A 84 11.88 -1.38 19.41
CA TYR A 84 11.81 -2.74 19.92
C TYR A 84 12.64 -2.93 21.19
N ASN A 85 12.14 -3.72 22.13
CA ASN A 85 12.83 -3.99 23.41
C ASN A 85 13.98 -4.99 23.28
N SER A 86 14.06 -5.74 22.17
CA SER A 86 15.11 -6.73 21.93
C SER A 86 15.26 -7.04 20.44
N GLN A 87 16.48 -7.50 20.07
CA GLN A 87 16.75 -7.96 18.71
C GLN A 87 15.86 -9.16 18.32
N GLN A 88 15.51 -10.05 19.27
CA GLN A 88 14.65 -11.20 19.00
C GLN A 88 13.23 -10.78 18.62
N ALA A 89 12.63 -9.84 19.36
CA ALA A 89 11.31 -9.30 19.05
C ALA A 89 11.31 -8.61 17.67
N PHE A 90 12.32 -7.79 17.40
CA PHE A 90 12.51 -7.16 16.10
C PHE A 90 12.63 -8.19 14.97
N THR A 91 13.52 -9.18 15.11
CA THR A 91 13.74 -10.22 14.09
C THR A 91 12.46 -11.00 13.79
N GLY A 92 11.68 -11.33 14.80
CA GLY A 92 10.41 -12.05 14.62
C GLY A 92 9.40 -11.26 13.78
N ILE A 93 9.21 -9.98 14.11
CA ILE A 93 8.28 -9.11 13.35
C ILE A 93 8.83 -8.78 11.97
N PHE A 94 10.13 -8.47 11.86
CA PHE A 94 10.76 -8.21 10.57
C PHE A 94 10.58 -9.39 9.62
N LYS A 95 10.89 -10.62 10.07
CA LYS A 95 10.70 -11.84 9.28
C LYS A 95 9.23 -12.08 8.92
N ALA A 96 8.29 -11.79 9.82
CA ALA A 96 6.87 -11.94 9.54
C ALA A 96 6.38 -10.99 8.43
N MET A 97 6.99 -9.80 8.29
CA MET A 97 6.61 -8.78 7.32
C MET A 97 7.42 -8.89 6.01
N TYR A 98 8.75 -8.99 6.09
CA TYR A 98 9.65 -9.04 4.93
C TYR A 98 9.91 -10.46 4.40
N LYS A 99 9.43 -11.53 5.10
CA LYS A 99 9.64 -12.96 4.79
C LYS A 99 11.11 -13.43 4.87
N THR A 100 12.02 -12.56 5.24
CA THR A 100 13.43 -12.82 5.42
C THR A 100 13.92 -12.22 6.75
N THR A 101 15.01 -12.74 7.31
CA THR A 101 15.59 -12.18 8.54
C THR A 101 16.31 -10.86 8.27
N PRO A 102 16.50 -9.98 9.28
CA PRO A 102 17.28 -8.75 9.12
C PRO A 102 18.70 -8.99 8.58
N ALA A 103 19.35 -10.10 8.96
CA ALA A 103 20.68 -10.45 8.49
C ALA A 103 20.68 -10.81 7.00
N GLU A 104 19.77 -11.68 6.57
CA GLU A 104 19.58 -12.04 5.16
C GLU A 104 19.19 -10.83 4.31
N PHE A 105 18.33 -9.94 4.83
CA PHE A 105 17.93 -8.71 4.14
C PHE A 105 19.12 -7.77 3.92
N ARG A 106 20.00 -7.62 4.94
CA ARG A 106 21.26 -6.87 4.83
C ARG A 106 22.16 -7.47 3.78
N GLU A 107 22.37 -8.80 3.81
CA GLU A 107 23.23 -9.52 2.87
C GLU A 107 22.74 -9.36 1.43
N ALA A 108 21.44 -9.41 1.22
CA ALA A 108 20.83 -9.21 -0.10
C ALA A 108 21.06 -7.79 -0.66
N GLY A 109 21.24 -6.78 0.21
CA GLY A 109 21.58 -5.41 -0.18
C GLY A 109 20.50 -4.70 -1.00
N LYS A 110 19.26 -5.22 -1.02
CA LYS A 110 18.15 -4.67 -1.79
C LYS A 110 17.12 -4.05 -0.85
N PHE A 111 16.99 -2.73 -0.89
CA PHE A 111 16.01 -2.02 -0.09
C PHE A 111 14.66 -1.94 -0.82
N TYR A 112 13.59 -2.19 -0.09
CA TYR A 112 12.22 -1.82 -0.45
C TYR A 112 11.42 -1.49 0.80
N PRO A 113 10.50 -0.49 0.74
CA PRO A 113 9.70 -0.09 1.89
C PRO A 113 8.50 -1.01 2.09
N LEU A 114 8.06 -1.20 3.35
CA LEU A 114 6.72 -1.77 3.65
C LEU A 114 5.63 -0.69 3.60
N GLN A 115 5.98 0.53 3.94
CA GLN A 115 5.08 1.67 3.96
C GLN A 115 5.89 2.95 3.88
N LEU A 116 5.54 3.82 2.95
CA LEU A 116 6.03 5.21 2.94
C LEU A 116 5.13 6.12 3.76
N GLU A 117 5.61 7.32 4.07
CA GLU A 117 4.81 8.35 4.72
C GLU A 117 3.56 8.66 3.87
N ILE A 118 2.38 8.58 4.49
CA ILE A 118 1.12 8.94 3.83
C ILE A 118 0.91 10.45 3.94
N ARG A 119 0.81 11.11 2.81
CA ARG A 119 0.44 12.52 2.71
C ARG A 119 -1.03 12.61 2.33
N LEU A 120 -1.82 13.26 3.19
CA LEU A 120 -3.25 13.42 2.99
C LEU A 120 -3.56 14.74 2.31
N GLN A 121 -4.51 14.73 1.39
CA GLN A 121 -5.08 15.92 0.81
C GLN A 121 -5.99 16.61 1.83
N GLU A 122 -5.90 17.94 1.94
CA GLU A 122 -6.73 18.71 2.88
C GLU A 122 -8.21 18.62 2.53
N GLU A 123 -8.55 18.60 1.25
CA GLU A 123 -9.91 18.44 0.75
C GLU A 123 -9.97 17.31 -0.29
N VAL A 124 -10.94 16.43 -0.12
CA VAL A 124 -11.34 15.46 -1.14
C VAL A 124 -12.48 16.11 -1.92
N VAL A 125 -12.25 16.41 -3.17
CA VAL A 125 -13.20 17.19 -3.98
C VAL A 125 -14.39 16.34 -4.38
N LYS A 126 -14.15 15.08 -4.78
CA LYS A 126 -15.20 14.18 -5.25
C LYS A 126 -15.41 13.00 -4.31
N MET A 127 -16.66 12.68 -4.00
CA MET A 127 -17.02 11.62 -3.05
C MET A 127 -17.53 10.33 -3.70
N GLU A 128 -17.85 10.37 -4.99
CA GLU A 128 -18.32 9.21 -5.74
C GLU A 128 -17.61 9.15 -7.10
N PHE A 129 -17.09 7.97 -7.41
CA PHE A 129 -16.38 7.69 -8.66
C PHE A 129 -17.05 6.53 -9.39
N THR A 130 -17.11 6.64 -10.71
CA THR A 130 -17.72 5.66 -11.60
C THR A 130 -16.71 5.24 -12.67
N LYS A 131 -17.03 4.18 -13.41
CA LYS A 131 -16.20 3.75 -14.55
C LYS A 131 -15.98 4.83 -15.62
N ASN A 132 -16.88 5.83 -15.72
CA ASN A 132 -16.78 6.92 -16.68
C ASN A 132 -15.70 7.96 -16.31
N ASP A 133 -15.31 8.01 -15.05
CA ASP A 133 -14.24 8.90 -14.57
C ASP A 133 -12.84 8.32 -14.85
N ILE A 134 -12.76 7.02 -15.16
CA ILE A 134 -11.51 6.31 -15.41
C ILE A 134 -11.07 6.51 -16.86
N GLN A 135 -9.83 6.92 -17.04
CA GLN A 135 -9.22 7.19 -18.33
C GLN A 135 -8.10 6.19 -18.65
N PHE A 136 -7.75 6.07 -19.93
CA PHE A 136 -6.51 5.41 -20.30
C PHE A 136 -5.32 6.27 -19.91
N THR A 137 -4.34 5.65 -19.29
CA THR A 137 -3.09 6.31 -18.91
C THR A 137 -2.30 6.72 -20.16
N THR A 138 -1.68 7.88 -20.10
CA THR A 138 -0.78 8.42 -21.11
C THR A 138 0.65 8.52 -20.60
N THR A 139 1.60 8.83 -21.45
CA THR A 139 3.00 8.99 -21.04
C THR A 139 3.22 10.17 -20.10
N SER A 140 2.35 11.18 -20.12
CA SER A 140 2.41 12.33 -19.19
C SER A 140 1.96 11.96 -17.78
N ASP A 141 1.28 10.82 -17.59
CA ASP A 141 0.79 10.37 -16.30
C ASP A 141 1.80 9.49 -15.53
N ILE A 142 2.97 9.21 -16.12
CA ILE A 142 3.93 8.24 -15.57
C ILE A 142 4.43 8.68 -14.19
N ASP A 143 4.74 9.95 -13.99
CA ASP A 143 5.26 10.45 -12.71
C ASP A 143 4.21 10.31 -11.59
N ASP A 144 2.96 10.69 -11.85
CA ASP A 144 1.85 10.54 -10.90
C ASP A 144 1.50 9.07 -10.63
N TRP A 145 1.61 8.22 -11.69
CA TRP A 145 1.46 6.78 -11.54
C TRP A 145 2.51 6.22 -10.57
N MET A 146 3.79 6.58 -10.76
CA MET A 146 4.89 6.11 -9.93
C MET A 146 4.82 6.65 -8.49
N GLU A 147 4.32 7.87 -8.30
CA GLU A 147 4.05 8.41 -6.97
C GLU A 147 3.01 7.53 -6.24
N LEU A 148 1.89 7.19 -6.89
CA LEU A 148 0.88 6.33 -6.30
C LEU A 148 1.36 4.89 -6.09
N VAL A 149 2.14 4.33 -7.03
CA VAL A 149 2.81 3.04 -6.86
C VAL A 149 3.67 3.06 -5.60
N SER A 150 4.54 4.05 -5.45
CA SER A 150 5.44 4.17 -4.30
C SER A 150 4.68 4.28 -2.96
N LEU A 151 3.52 4.96 -2.96
CA LEU A 151 2.69 5.12 -1.78
C LEU A 151 1.96 3.84 -1.37
N THR A 152 1.61 2.99 -2.34
CA THR A 152 0.71 1.84 -2.14
C THR A 152 1.40 0.49 -2.21
N ILE A 153 2.67 0.42 -2.61
CA ILE A 153 3.43 -0.84 -2.59
C ILE A 153 3.64 -1.29 -1.15
N ASP A 154 2.92 -2.34 -0.80
CA ASP A 154 3.06 -3.06 0.46
C ASP A 154 4.02 -4.25 0.25
N GLY A 155 5.32 -3.99 0.36
CA GLY A 155 6.30 -5.06 0.56
C GLY A 155 6.52 -6.03 -0.60
N TYR A 156 6.25 -5.64 -1.86
CA TYR A 156 6.72 -6.45 -2.98
C TYR A 156 8.26 -6.38 -3.08
N PRO A 157 8.95 -7.49 -2.78
CA PRO A 157 10.40 -7.52 -2.90
C PRO A 157 10.78 -7.31 -4.36
N CYS A 158 11.75 -6.42 -4.59
CA CYS A 158 12.40 -6.27 -5.89
C CYS A 158 11.56 -5.61 -6.99
N LEU A 159 10.85 -4.51 -6.71
CA LEU A 159 10.44 -3.65 -7.80
C LEU A 159 11.70 -3.07 -8.45
N ASN A 160 12.09 -3.65 -9.59
CA ASN A 160 13.06 -3.02 -10.46
C ASN A 160 12.34 -1.86 -11.17
N GLU A 161 12.57 -0.64 -10.70
CA GLU A 161 11.89 0.56 -11.20
C GLU A 161 12.07 0.72 -12.71
N THR A 162 13.25 0.43 -13.24
CA THR A 162 13.53 0.52 -14.67
C THR A 162 12.69 -0.48 -15.46
N GLU A 163 12.65 -1.74 -15.04
CA GLU A 163 11.84 -2.78 -15.67
C GLU A 163 10.34 -2.49 -15.55
N TYR A 164 9.92 -2.00 -14.37
CA TYR A 164 8.53 -1.60 -14.16
C TYR A 164 8.11 -0.47 -15.10
N LEU A 165 8.95 0.56 -15.26
CA LEU A 165 8.68 1.68 -16.17
C LEU A 165 8.64 1.25 -17.63
N GLU A 166 9.48 0.32 -18.05
CA GLU A 166 9.44 -0.25 -19.42
C GLU A 166 8.12 -0.99 -19.64
N ASN A 167 7.71 -1.85 -18.70
CA ASN A 167 6.44 -2.57 -18.74
C ASN A 167 5.24 -1.60 -18.72
N LEU A 168 5.28 -0.56 -17.89
CA LEU A 168 4.23 0.46 -17.85
C LEU A 168 4.09 1.19 -19.20
N ARG A 169 5.20 1.60 -19.84
CA ARG A 169 5.16 2.23 -21.17
C ARG A 169 4.55 1.31 -22.22
N GLN A 170 4.84 0.01 -22.14
CA GLN A 170 4.19 -0.97 -23.00
C GLN A 170 2.68 -1.04 -22.72
N CYS A 171 2.26 -1.14 -21.45
CA CYS A 171 0.84 -1.14 -21.08
C CYS A 171 0.11 0.11 -21.56
N ILE A 172 0.74 1.28 -21.48
CA ILE A 172 0.20 2.55 -22.00
C ILE A 172 0.00 2.46 -23.53
N THR A 173 1.01 2.03 -24.25
CA THR A 173 0.96 1.89 -25.71
C THR A 173 -0.14 0.94 -26.17
N GLU A 174 -0.32 -0.17 -25.44
CA GLU A 174 -1.32 -1.20 -25.71
C GLU A 174 -2.71 -0.89 -25.12
N LYS A 175 -2.90 0.27 -24.50
CA LYS A 175 -4.13 0.68 -23.79
C LYS A 175 -4.57 -0.33 -22.71
N ARG A 176 -3.61 -0.82 -21.93
CA ARG A 176 -3.79 -1.74 -20.81
C ARG A 176 -3.47 -1.11 -19.45
N ALA A 177 -3.32 0.20 -19.41
CA ALA A 177 -3.11 0.98 -18.20
C ALA A 177 -4.23 2.02 -18.06
N LEU A 178 -4.85 2.08 -16.89
CA LEU A 178 -5.97 2.94 -16.55
C LEU A 178 -5.61 3.82 -15.35
N ILE A 179 -6.08 5.06 -15.36
CA ILE A 179 -5.86 6.04 -14.28
C ILE A 179 -7.16 6.72 -13.92
N LEU A 180 -7.32 7.00 -12.63
CA LEU A 180 -8.39 7.82 -12.07
C LEU A 180 -7.77 8.99 -11.30
N ARG A 181 -8.29 10.19 -11.51
CA ARG A 181 -7.80 11.43 -10.87
C ARG A 181 -8.89 12.09 -10.05
N ASP A 182 -8.46 12.79 -8.99
CA ASP A 182 -9.21 13.83 -8.30
C ASP A 182 -8.42 15.12 -8.46
N ASP A 183 -8.91 16.06 -9.23
CA ASP A 183 -8.15 17.17 -9.79
C ASP A 183 -6.85 16.68 -10.48
N ASP A 184 -5.70 17.20 -10.08
CA ASP A 184 -4.40 16.88 -10.67
C ASP A 184 -3.74 15.63 -10.06
N MET A 185 -4.33 15.02 -9.02
CA MET A 185 -3.74 13.89 -8.32
C MET A 185 -4.25 12.53 -8.83
N ALA A 186 -3.36 11.59 -9.11
CA ALA A 186 -3.74 10.20 -9.34
C ALA A 186 -4.20 9.56 -8.03
N ILE A 187 -5.45 9.11 -7.99
CA ILE A 187 -6.07 8.47 -6.82
C ILE A 187 -6.35 6.98 -7.01
N GLY A 188 -6.28 6.52 -8.24
CA GLY A 188 -6.43 5.10 -8.59
C GLY A 188 -5.69 4.79 -9.88
N ILE A 189 -5.08 3.62 -9.94
CA ILE A 189 -4.37 3.10 -11.12
C ILE A 189 -4.63 1.61 -11.26
N MET A 190 -4.66 1.13 -12.51
CA MET A 190 -4.80 -0.29 -12.81
C MET A 190 -4.06 -0.62 -14.10
N ALA A 191 -3.28 -1.71 -14.08
CA ALA A 191 -2.76 -2.37 -15.27
C ALA A 191 -3.36 -3.76 -15.40
N PHE A 192 -3.64 -4.20 -16.62
CA PHE A 192 -4.28 -5.49 -16.90
C PHE A 192 -3.76 -6.15 -18.17
N SER A 193 -3.93 -7.46 -18.26
CA SER A 193 -3.56 -8.28 -19.42
C SER A 193 -4.81 -8.72 -20.17
N ALA A 194 -5.03 -8.14 -21.37
CA ALA A 194 -6.22 -8.39 -22.15
C ALA A 194 -6.36 -9.85 -22.63
N GLY A 195 -5.25 -10.55 -22.84
CA GLY A 195 -5.26 -11.95 -23.29
C GLY A 195 -5.61 -12.98 -22.21
N THR A 196 -5.45 -12.63 -20.93
CA THR A 196 -5.65 -13.55 -19.79
C THR A 196 -6.73 -13.11 -18.82
N GLY A 197 -7.27 -11.89 -18.97
CA GLY A 197 -8.20 -11.31 -18.00
C GLY A 197 -7.58 -11.00 -16.63
N ARG A 198 -6.24 -10.99 -16.53
CA ARG A 198 -5.54 -10.74 -15.27
C ARG A 198 -5.42 -9.24 -15.00
N ILE A 199 -5.71 -8.85 -13.78
CA ILE A 199 -5.29 -7.56 -13.24
C ILE A 199 -3.84 -7.73 -12.75
N ASP A 200 -2.91 -7.11 -13.48
CA ASP A 200 -1.47 -7.21 -13.20
C ASP A 200 -1.08 -6.33 -12.00
N PHE A 201 -1.74 -5.18 -11.87
CA PHE A 201 -1.57 -4.26 -10.77
C PHE A 201 -2.82 -3.41 -10.57
N MET A 202 -3.23 -3.17 -9.33
CA MET A 202 -4.28 -2.21 -8.97
C MET A 202 -3.90 -1.52 -7.66
N ALA A 203 -3.96 -0.20 -7.66
CA ALA A 203 -3.73 0.57 -6.46
C ALA A 203 -4.73 1.71 -6.33
N VAL A 204 -5.13 1.99 -5.09
CA VAL A 204 -6.00 3.12 -4.73
C VAL A 204 -5.33 3.90 -3.61
N HIS A 205 -5.26 5.21 -3.76
CA HIS A 205 -4.71 6.11 -2.75
C HIS A 205 -5.38 5.85 -1.38
N PRO A 206 -4.62 5.70 -0.28
CA PRO A 206 -5.16 5.29 1.02
C PRO A 206 -6.37 6.09 1.48
N GLN A 207 -6.37 7.41 1.29
CA GLN A 207 -7.45 8.31 1.67
C GLN A 207 -8.77 8.04 0.91
N TYR A 208 -8.70 7.40 -0.27
CA TYR A 208 -9.81 7.17 -1.19
C TYR A 208 -10.30 5.71 -1.24
N ARG A 209 -9.69 4.80 -0.47
CA ARG A 209 -10.00 3.35 -0.50
C ARG A 209 -11.47 3.01 -0.29
N ASN A 210 -12.20 3.80 0.49
CA ASN A 210 -13.61 3.55 0.82
C ASN A 210 -14.61 4.29 -0.08
N LEU A 211 -14.17 4.83 -1.22
CA LEU A 211 -15.01 5.60 -2.15
C LEU A 211 -15.41 4.81 -3.40
N GLY A 212 -15.35 3.48 -3.37
CA GLY A 212 -15.81 2.62 -4.45
C GLY A 212 -14.92 2.57 -5.69
N ILE A 213 -13.70 3.13 -5.63
CA ILE A 213 -12.79 3.23 -6.79
C ILE A 213 -12.41 1.86 -7.36
N ALA A 214 -12.08 0.87 -6.50
CA ALA A 214 -11.75 -0.47 -6.97
C ALA A 214 -12.92 -1.11 -7.75
N LYS A 215 -14.16 -0.89 -7.27
CA LYS A 215 -15.36 -1.34 -7.99
C LYS A 215 -15.51 -0.63 -9.34
N ALA A 216 -15.28 0.68 -9.40
CA ALA A 216 -15.37 1.44 -10.66
C ALA A 216 -14.38 0.92 -11.72
N PHE A 217 -13.14 0.56 -11.32
CA PHE A 217 -12.18 -0.08 -12.21
C PHE A 217 -12.66 -1.44 -12.70
N LEU A 218 -13.20 -2.28 -11.82
CA LEU A 218 -13.77 -3.58 -12.21
C LEU A 218 -14.94 -3.42 -13.16
N ASP A 219 -15.89 -2.52 -12.88
CA ASP A 219 -17.02 -2.24 -13.74
C ASP A 219 -16.55 -1.83 -15.14
N LYS A 220 -15.46 -1.05 -15.24
CA LYS A 220 -14.87 -0.70 -16.55
C LYS A 220 -14.27 -1.89 -17.28
N LEU A 221 -13.52 -2.75 -16.57
CA LEU A 221 -12.99 -3.97 -17.19
C LEU A 221 -14.09 -4.89 -17.70
N ILE A 222 -15.07 -5.21 -16.85
CA ILE A 222 -16.13 -6.17 -17.15
C ILE A 222 -17.06 -5.66 -18.26
N ASP A 223 -17.47 -4.41 -18.18
CA ASP A 223 -18.49 -3.86 -19.10
C ASP A 223 -17.91 -3.40 -20.42
N GLU A 224 -16.65 -3.00 -20.48
CA GLU A 224 -16.11 -2.30 -21.65
C GLU A 224 -14.89 -3.00 -22.26
N LEU A 225 -13.94 -3.46 -21.45
CA LEU A 225 -12.60 -3.85 -21.94
C LEU A 225 -12.40 -5.36 -22.05
N LEU A 226 -12.95 -6.15 -21.10
CA LEU A 226 -12.74 -7.60 -21.00
C LEU A 226 -14.08 -8.36 -20.95
N LYS A 227 -15.04 -7.96 -21.78
CA LYS A 227 -16.39 -8.53 -21.80
C LYS A 227 -16.39 -10.04 -21.92
N GLY A 228 -17.00 -10.71 -20.95
CA GLY A 228 -17.17 -12.17 -20.96
C GLY A 228 -15.90 -12.97 -20.66
N GLN A 229 -14.81 -12.29 -20.27
CA GLN A 229 -13.61 -12.96 -19.79
C GLN A 229 -13.67 -13.15 -18.26
N GLU A 230 -13.03 -14.21 -17.78
CA GLU A 230 -12.74 -14.41 -16.37
C GLU A 230 -11.73 -13.36 -15.92
N ILE A 231 -12.03 -12.64 -14.83
CA ILE A 231 -11.12 -11.65 -14.27
C ILE A 231 -10.35 -12.29 -13.11
N SER A 232 -9.04 -12.16 -13.09
CA SER A 232 -8.22 -12.68 -12.01
C SER A 232 -7.21 -11.65 -11.48
N ILE A 233 -6.84 -11.81 -10.21
CA ILE A 233 -5.82 -11.01 -9.53
C ILE A 233 -5.11 -11.89 -8.52
N THR A 234 -3.86 -11.58 -8.20
CA THR A 234 -3.11 -12.22 -7.13
C THR A 234 -2.88 -11.25 -5.97
N THR A 235 -2.89 -11.79 -4.75
CA THR A 235 -2.62 -11.02 -3.53
C THR A 235 -2.00 -11.92 -2.45
N PHE A 236 -1.87 -11.41 -1.23
CA PHE A 236 -1.34 -12.13 -0.07
C PHE A 236 -2.11 -13.41 0.23
N ARG A 237 -1.45 -14.40 0.83
CA ARG A 237 -2.11 -15.58 1.39
C ARG A 237 -2.88 -15.26 2.67
N ALA A 238 -3.82 -16.12 3.04
CA ALA A 238 -4.55 -16.00 4.30
C ALA A 238 -3.60 -15.95 5.50
N GLY A 239 -3.83 -14.99 6.41
CA GLY A 239 -3.03 -14.79 7.62
C GLY A 239 -1.67 -14.14 7.39
N ASP A 240 -1.40 -13.63 6.20
CA ASP A 240 -0.18 -12.88 5.94
C ASP A 240 -0.17 -11.55 6.70
N LYS A 241 0.90 -11.31 7.48
CA LYS A 241 1.06 -10.08 8.27
C LYS A 241 1.25 -8.82 7.43
N ALA A 242 1.67 -8.98 6.17
CA ALA A 242 1.82 -7.88 5.24
C ALA A 242 0.50 -7.47 4.56
N ASP A 243 -0.55 -8.27 4.62
CA ASP A 243 -1.86 -7.92 4.09
C ASP A 243 -2.47 -6.73 4.86
N THR A 244 -2.81 -5.67 4.14
CA THR A 244 -3.46 -4.45 4.67
C THR A 244 -4.96 -4.41 4.43
N GLY A 245 -5.59 -5.57 4.19
CA GLY A 245 -7.02 -5.71 3.91
C GLY A 245 -7.34 -5.88 2.42
N TYR A 246 -6.34 -6.14 1.57
CA TYR A 246 -6.56 -6.42 0.15
C TYR A 246 -7.43 -7.66 -0.06
N ARG A 247 -7.23 -8.72 0.72
CA ARG A 247 -8.07 -9.94 0.64
C ARG A 247 -9.54 -9.64 0.95
N ASP A 248 -9.78 -8.87 2.03
CA ASP A 248 -11.13 -8.48 2.43
C ASP A 248 -11.81 -7.61 1.37
N GLU A 249 -11.05 -6.75 0.70
CA GLU A 249 -11.56 -5.96 -0.42
C GLU A 249 -11.94 -6.83 -1.61
N LEU A 250 -11.10 -7.81 -1.98
CA LEU A 250 -11.41 -8.75 -3.06
C LEU A 250 -12.68 -9.55 -2.78
N TYR A 251 -12.88 -10.03 -1.53
CA TYR A 251 -14.13 -10.69 -1.16
C TYR A 251 -15.35 -9.78 -1.29
N ARG A 252 -15.22 -8.50 -0.84
CA ARG A 252 -16.31 -7.51 -1.00
C ARG A 252 -16.62 -7.21 -2.47
N LEU A 253 -15.64 -7.31 -3.34
CA LEU A 253 -15.81 -7.14 -4.79
C LEU A 253 -16.34 -8.42 -5.48
N GLY A 254 -16.52 -9.52 -4.76
CA GLY A 254 -17.09 -10.77 -5.27
C GLY A 254 -16.07 -11.80 -5.75
N PHE A 255 -14.78 -11.53 -5.61
CA PHE A 255 -13.76 -12.52 -5.98
C PHE A 255 -13.76 -13.71 -5.03
N VAL A 256 -13.40 -14.88 -5.58
CA VAL A 256 -13.23 -16.12 -4.84
C VAL A 256 -11.80 -16.63 -4.96
N GLU A 257 -11.31 -17.25 -3.89
CA GLU A 257 -9.96 -17.83 -3.85
C GLU A 257 -9.81 -18.99 -4.84
N ARG A 258 -8.60 -19.09 -5.38
CA ARG A 258 -8.15 -20.19 -6.22
C ARG A 258 -6.81 -20.74 -5.68
N GLU A 259 -5.91 -21.13 -6.56
CA GLU A 259 -4.64 -21.76 -6.24
C GLU A 259 -3.67 -20.85 -5.50
N LEU A 260 -2.80 -21.48 -4.72
CA LEU A 260 -1.63 -20.83 -4.10
C LEU A 260 -0.51 -20.75 -5.13
N LEU A 261 0.13 -19.58 -5.20
CA LEU A 261 1.21 -19.29 -6.14
C LEU A 261 2.45 -18.79 -5.37
N VAL A 262 3.54 -18.66 -6.10
CA VAL A 262 4.75 -17.91 -5.68
C VAL A 262 5.08 -16.97 -6.83
N GLU A 263 5.07 -15.66 -6.58
CA GLU A 263 5.40 -14.64 -7.56
C GLU A 263 6.42 -13.70 -6.94
N PHE A 264 7.47 -13.36 -7.70
CA PHE A 264 8.58 -12.51 -7.21
C PHE A 264 9.18 -13.03 -5.88
N ASP A 265 9.36 -14.36 -5.78
CA ASP A 265 9.81 -15.06 -4.56
C ASP A 265 8.91 -14.84 -3.32
N TYR A 266 7.70 -14.32 -3.52
CA TYR A 266 6.72 -14.09 -2.46
C TYR A 266 5.53 -15.06 -2.58
N PRO A 267 5.06 -15.63 -1.44
CA PRO A 267 3.90 -16.52 -1.44
C PRO A 267 2.60 -15.72 -1.66
N THR A 268 1.94 -15.97 -2.79
CA THR A 268 0.70 -15.30 -3.19
C THR A 268 -0.46 -16.28 -3.32
N GLN A 269 -1.66 -15.75 -3.50
CA GLN A 269 -2.88 -16.49 -3.80
C GLN A 269 -3.64 -15.82 -4.94
N ARG A 270 -4.08 -16.62 -5.91
CA ARG A 270 -4.93 -16.16 -6.99
C ARG A 270 -6.38 -16.05 -6.53
N PHE A 271 -7.04 -15.02 -6.99
CA PHE A 271 -8.47 -14.75 -6.85
C PHE A 271 -9.10 -14.60 -8.22
N VAL A 272 -10.37 -15.01 -8.36
CA VAL A 272 -11.11 -14.99 -9.62
C VAL A 272 -12.52 -14.46 -9.38
N LEU A 273 -12.99 -13.62 -10.31
CA LEU A 273 -14.34 -13.06 -10.35
C LEU A 273 -15.13 -13.68 -11.51
#